data_49f4f46104ccfb4fbf0a16f07a353e8e
#
_entry.id   49f4f46104ccfb4fbf0a16f07a353e8e
#
_cell.length_a   1.000
_cell.length_b   1.000
_cell.length_c   1.000
_cell.angle_alpha   90.00
_cell.angle_beta   90.00
_cell.angle_gamma   90.00
#
_symmetry.space_group_name_H-M   'P 1'
#
loop_
_entity.id
_entity.type
_entity.pdbx_description
1 polymer ?
#
loop_
_entity_poly.entity_id
_entity_poly.type
_entity_poly.pdbx_seq_one_letter_code
_entity_poly.pdbx_strand_id
1 'polypeptide(L)'
;LTLILLLSAFISFSQDFQGKAYYMSKISVDKSFMDNPRTAQYRGYMEKMLKQNTEKNYILEFNSTESMYKEQAKLDVDDGRSGYNWMAQYVGDNIGKLYKNVSDKVTVNETEFMGRFFLLTDSISDQKWKMTGETKKIGKYTCYKATYEKEVKEQVFSFGSWNNEGNQTKNVGKTRKVEVVAWFTPEIPIATGPSWYGGLPGLILEISDDNTSVLCTKIVMNPTEKSKIKRPKKGKVIATSDFLVLQDEKRIEAREMWNKSRRGSSSRLR
;
A
#
# COMPACT_ATOMS: atom_id res chain seq x y z
N LEU A 1 6.04 -5.29 55.68
CA LEU A 1 4.77 -5.77 55.03
C LEU A 1 4.25 -4.76 54.03
N THR A 2 4.28 -3.45 54.26
CA THR A 2 3.80 -2.39 53.40
C THR A 2 4.61 -2.23 52.10
N LEU A 3 5.91 -2.52 52.12
CA LEU A 3 6.77 -2.43 50.93
C LEU A 3 6.50 -3.55 49.91
N ILE A 4 6.11 -4.75 50.41
CA ILE A 4 5.75 -5.90 49.55
C ILE A 4 4.41 -5.66 48.85
N LEU A 5 3.46 -4.97 49.50
CA LEU A 5 2.16 -4.62 48.91
C LEU A 5 2.30 -3.58 47.79
N LEU A 6 3.26 -2.67 47.87
CA LEU A 6 3.54 -1.69 46.80
C LEU A 6 4.17 -2.35 45.57
N LEU A 7 4.96 -3.40 45.73
CA LEU A 7 5.60 -4.12 44.63
C LEU A 7 4.60 -4.98 43.83
N SER A 8 3.53 -5.47 44.48
CA SER A 8 2.50 -6.29 43.81
C SER A 8 1.55 -5.47 42.91
N ALA A 9 1.46 -4.16 43.10
CA ALA A 9 0.63 -3.29 42.29
C ALA A 9 1.16 -3.06 40.86
N PHE A 10 2.44 -3.34 40.58
CA PHE A 10 3.04 -3.17 39.28
C PHE A 10 2.91 -4.37 38.34
N ILE A 11 2.40 -5.50 38.81
CA ILE A 11 2.30 -6.74 38.00
C ILE A 11 0.97 -6.79 37.18
N SER A 12 0.01 -5.87 37.41
CA SER A 12 -1.35 -5.98 36.89
C SER A 12 -1.61 -5.39 35.49
N PHE A 13 -0.61 -4.86 34.80
CA PHE A 13 -0.81 -4.21 33.49
C PHE A 13 -0.14 -4.94 32.30
N SER A 14 0.09 -6.23 32.39
CA SER A 14 0.35 -7.03 31.20
C SER A 14 -0.95 -7.45 30.54
N GLN A 15 -1.87 -6.52 30.32
CA GLN A 15 -2.94 -6.76 29.36
C GLN A 15 -2.32 -6.80 27.99
N ASP A 16 -2.53 -7.91 27.27
CA ASP A 16 -2.09 -8.09 25.88
C ASP A 16 -2.46 -6.86 25.05
N PHE A 17 -1.53 -5.90 24.94
CA PHE A 17 -1.71 -4.72 24.12
C PHE A 17 -1.86 -5.13 22.66
N GLN A 18 -3.06 -4.99 22.12
CA GLN A 18 -3.36 -5.30 20.73
C GLN A 18 -4.49 -4.40 20.20
N GLY A 19 -4.54 -4.28 18.88
CA GLY A 19 -5.59 -3.48 18.26
C GLY A 19 -5.78 -3.79 16.79
N LYS A 20 -6.84 -3.20 16.24
CA LYS A 20 -7.18 -3.19 14.83
C LYS A 20 -7.41 -1.75 14.40
N ALA A 21 -6.64 -1.29 13.42
CA ALA A 21 -6.84 0.00 12.77
C ALA A 21 -7.30 -0.22 11.33
N TYR A 22 -8.34 0.49 10.93
CA TYR A 22 -8.93 0.42 9.59
C TYR A 22 -8.52 1.65 8.82
N TYR A 23 -8.01 1.44 7.61
CA TYR A 23 -7.51 2.51 6.76
C TYR A 23 -8.23 2.54 5.43
N MET A 24 -8.47 3.74 4.93
CA MET A 24 -8.87 3.99 3.56
C MET A 24 -7.67 4.57 2.81
N SER A 25 -7.26 3.92 1.74
CA SER A 25 -6.23 4.39 0.82
C SER A 25 -6.89 4.94 -0.43
N LYS A 26 -6.40 6.09 -0.88
CA LYS A 26 -6.83 6.73 -2.12
C LYS A 26 -5.63 7.19 -2.92
N ILE A 27 -5.59 6.79 -4.20
CA ILE A 27 -4.59 7.23 -5.17
C ILE A 27 -5.24 8.26 -6.08
N SER A 28 -4.64 9.46 -6.14
CA SER A 28 -5.05 10.51 -7.07
C SER A 28 -4.44 10.24 -8.44
N VAL A 29 -5.28 10.14 -9.46
CA VAL A 29 -4.85 9.88 -10.84
C VAL A 29 -5.33 11.04 -11.72
N ASP A 30 -4.47 11.49 -12.64
CA ASP A 30 -4.86 12.45 -13.64
C ASP A 30 -5.97 11.85 -14.53
N LYS A 31 -7.10 12.53 -14.60
CA LYS A 31 -8.29 12.11 -15.33
C LYS A 31 -8.39 12.75 -16.71
N SER A 32 -7.42 13.55 -17.14
CA SER A 32 -7.44 14.26 -18.44
C SER A 32 -7.65 13.33 -19.64
N PHE A 33 -7.24 12.06 -19.52
CA PHE A 33 -7.48 11.06 -20.56
C PHE A 33 -8.97 10.74 -20.79
N MET A 34 -9.85 11.03 -19.80
CA MET A 34 -11.31 10.83 -19.92
C MET A 34 -12.00 11.95 -20.69
N ASP A 35 -11.33 13.06 -20.94
CA ASP A 35 -11.90 14.23 -21.63
C ASP A 35 -11.89 14.06 -23.16
N ASN A 36 -11.38 12.93 -23.66
CA ASN A 36 -11.41 12.63 -25.09
C ASN A 36 -12.83 12.30 -25.57
N PRO A 37 -13.38 13.03 -26.54
CA PRO A 37 -14.75 12.80 -27.09
C PRO A 37 -14.98 11.37 -27.58
N ARG A 38 -13.92 10.67 -28.04
CA ARG A 38 -14.03 9.28 -28.54
C ARG A 38 -14.28 8.27 -27.43
N THR A 39 -13.94 8.63 -26.17
CA THR A 39 -14.12 7.76 -24.99
C THR A 39 -15.30 8.18 -24.14
N ALA A 40 -16.02 9.24 -24.51
CA ALA A 40 -17.12 9.81 -23.72
C ALA A 40 -18.20 8.77 -23.37
N GLN A 41 -18.54 7.89 -24.30
CA GLN A 41 -19.53 6.81 -24.10
C GLN A 41 -19.11 5.79 -23.04
N TYR A 42 -17.79 5.65 -22.75
CA TYR A 42 -17.26 4.73 -21.77
C TYR A 42 -16.89 5.42 -20.44
N ARG A 43 -17.10 6.74 -20.31
CA ARG A 43 -16.69 7.52 -19.14
C ARG A 43 -17.17 6.89 -17.83
N GLY A 44 -18.45 6.57 -17.71
CA GLY A 44 -19.00 5.99 -16.49
C GLY A 44 -18.38 4.63 -16.11
N TYR A 45 -18.11 3.80 -17.12
CA TYR A 45 -17.40 2.54 -16.89
C TYR A 45 -15.96 2.76 -16.45
N MET A 46 -15.24 3.69 -17.07
CA MET A 46 -13.86 4.03 -16.74
C MET A 46 -13.74 4.65 -15.35
N GLU A 47 -14.68 5.51 -14.96
CA GLU A 47 -14.75 6.09 -13.61
C GLU A 47 -14.97 5.02 -12.55
N LYS A 48 -15.89 4.07 -12.79
CA LYS A 48 -16.12 2.93 -11.89
C LYS A 48 -14.85 2.08 -11.74
N MET A 49 -14.22 1.72 -12.85
CA MET A 49 -12.97 0.96 -12.84
C MET A 49 -11.85 1.70 -12.11
N LEU A 50 -11.71 3.01 -12.39
CA LEU A 50 -10.69 3.82 -11.73
C LEU A 50 -10.92 3.85 -10.22
N LYS A 51 -12.14 4.11 -9.78
CA LYS A 51 -12.49 4.13 -8.36
C LYS A 51 -12.21 2.80 -7.67
N GLN A 52 -12.54 1.67 -8.30
CA GLN A 52 -12.27 0.34 -7.75
C GLN A 52 -10.78 0.06 -7.55
N ASN A 53 -9.92 0.63 -8.39
CA ASN A 53 -8.48 0.41 -8.36
C ASN A 53 -7.73 1.46 -7.53
N THR A 54 -8.29 2.66 -7.36
CA THR A 54 -7.65 3.76 -6.63
C THR A 54 -8.13 3.93 -5.20
N GLU A 55 -9.30 3.36 -4.84
CA GLU A 55 -9.85 3.45 -3.48
C GLU A 55 -9.93 2.04 -2.88
N LYS A 56 -9.12 1.79 -1.85
CA LYS A 56 -9.02 0.50 -1.17
C LYS A 56 -9.13 0.65 0.32
N ASN A 57 -9.71 -0.35 0.97
CA ASN A 57 -9.78 -0.43 2.41
C ASN A 57 -8.81 -1.49 2.93
N TYR A 58 -8.11 -1.16 4.00
CA TYR A 58 -7.13 -2.02 4.63
C TYR A 58 -7.40 -2.15 6.11
N ILE A 59 -6.93 -3.25 6.68
CA ILE A 59 -6.90 -3.46 8.12
C ILE A 59 -5.46 -3.71 8.56
N LEU A 60 -5.04 -3.02 9.62
CA LEU A 60 -3.81 -3.25 10.36
C LEU A 60 -4.18 -3.90 11.69
N GLU A 61 -3.86 -5.15 11.84
CA GLU A 61 -3.90 -5.86 13.11
C GLU A 61 -2.53 -5.74 13.77
N PHE A 62 -2.45 -5.39 15.05
CA PHE A 62 -1.18 -5.16 15.72
C PHE A 62 -1.20 -5.59 17.19
N ASN A 63 -0.03 -5.93 17.70
CA ASN A 63 0.29 -6.07 19.12
C ASN A 63 1.52 -5.19 19.44
N SER A 64 2.16 -5.36 20.57
CA SER A 64 3.32 -4.54 20.98
C SER A 64 4.53 -4.63 20.04
N THR A 65 4.71 -5.72 19.31
CA THR A 65 5.91 -6.00 18.50
C THR A 65 5.63 -6.33 17.05
N GLU A 66 4.44 -6.84 16.74
CA GLU A 66 4.08 -7.35 15.42
C GLU A 66 2.86 -6.64 14.86
N SER A 67 2.81 -6.56 13.54
CA SER A 67 1.61 -6.10 12.85
C SER A 67 1.40 -6.84 11.53
N MET A 68 0.14 -6.91 11.09
CA MET A 68 -0.30 -7.45 9.82
C MET A 68 -1.19 -6.42 9.12
N TYR A 69 -0.73 -5.90 8.00
CA TYR A 69 -1.49 -5.00 7.14
C TYR A 69 -1.97 -5.77 5.90
N LYS A 70 -3.26 -5.76 5.63
CA LYS A 70 -3.87 -6.50 4.52
C LYS A 70 -5.07 -5.76 3.97
N GLU A 71 -5.35 -5.93 2.69
CA GLU A 71 -6.59 -5.42 2.10
C GLU A 71 -7.80 -6.10 2.74
N GLN A 72 -8.81 -5.31 3.05
CA GLN A 72 -10.08 -5.81 3.55
C GLN A 72 -10.87 -6.38 2.38
N ALA A 73 -11.22 -7.66 2.46
CA ALA A 73 -12.04 -8.28 1.44
C ALA A 73 -13.34 -7.49 1.24
N LYS A 74 -13.59 -7.04 0.02
CA LYS A 74 -14.91 -6.53 -0.36
C LYS A 74 -15.81 -7.72 -0.61
N LEU A 75 -17.03 -7.67 -0.06
CA LEU A 75 -18.13 -8.53 -0.48
C LEU A 75 -18.68 -7.96 -1.79
N ASP A 76 -17.87 -7.94 -2.85
CA ASP A 76 -18.39 -7.59 -4.16
C ASP A 76 -19.17 -8.78 -4.69
N VAL A 77 -20.42 -8.53 -5.05
CA VAL A 77 -21.19 -9.44 -5.87
C VAL A 77 -20.44 -9.55 -7.19
N ASP A 78 -19.87 -10.71 -7.44
CA ASP A 78 -19.22 -11.05 -8.70
C ASP A 78 -20.29 -10.92 -9.81
N ASP A 79 -20.25 -9.83 -10.56
CA ASP A 79 -21.18 -9.59 -11.69
C ASP A 79 -20.81 -10.45 -12.91
N GLY A 80 -20.02 -11.51 -12.72
CA GLY A 80 -19.68 -12.50 -13.75
C GLY A 80 -18.79 -11.97 -14.87
N ARG A 81 -18.35 -10.73 -14.79
CA ARG A 81 -17.41 -10.11 -15.74
C ARG A 81 -16.03 -9.97 -15.13
N SER A 82 -15.44 -11.09 -14.72
CA SER A 82 -14.03 -11.18 -14.35
C SER A 82 -13.15 -10.96 -15.59
N GLY A 83 -13.23 -9.78 -16.19
CA GLY A 83 -12.20 -9.32 -17.11
C GLY A 83 -10.91 -9.13 -16.32
N TYR A 84 -9.81 -9.67 -16.82
CA TYR A 84 -8.47 -9.43 -16.31
C TYR A 84 -8.30 -7.93 -16.00
N ASN A 85 -8.22 -7.59 -14.73
CA ASN A 85 -8.10 -6.20 -14.28
C ASN A 85 -6.67 -5.71 -14.52
N TRP A 86 -6.34 -5.48 -15.78
CA TRP A 86 -5.03 -5.00 -16.21
C TRP A 86 -4.64 -3.67 -15.52
N MET A 87 -5.63 -2.85 -15.15
CA MET A 87 -5.41 -1.57 -14.48
C MET A 87 -4.88 -1.76 -13.05
N ALA A 88 -5.26 -2.85 -12.37
CA ALA A 88 -4.77 -3.15 -11.03
C ALA A 88 -3.24 -3.36 -10.99
N GLN A 89 -2.62 -3.73 -12.10
CA GLN A 89 -1.16 -3.87 -12.21
C GLN A 89 -0.42 -2.54 -12.32
N TYR A 90 -1.13 -1.48 -12.74
CA TYR A 90 -0.53 -0.16 -12.96
C TYR A 90 -0.92 0.86 -11.90
N VAL A 91 -2.08 0.67 -11.27
CA VAL A 91 -2.65 1.61 -10.31
C VAL A 91 -2.88 0.88 -9.00
N GLY A 92 -2.04 1.12 -8.01
CA GLY A 92 -2.24 0.61 -6.67
C GLY A 92 -1.00 -0.04 -6.07
N ASP A 93 -0.99 -0.05 -4.76
CA ASP A 93 -0.02 -0.81 -3.99
C ASP A 93 -0.34 -2.30 -4.14
N ASN A 94 0.58 -3.08 -4.72
CA ASN A 94 0.50 -4.53 -4.75
C ASN A 94 0.86 -5.13 -3.37
N ILE A 95 0.27 -4.56 -2.32
CA ILE A 95 0.44 -5.04 -0.95
C ILE A 95 -0.56 -6.18 -0.76
N GLY A 96 -0.02 -7.39 -0.62
CA GLY A 96 -0.81 -8.54 -0.23
C GLY A 96 -1.04 -8.57 1.28
N LYS A 97 -0.37 -9.50 1.98
CA LYS A 97 -0.34 -9.53 3.45
C LYS A 97 1.02 -9.08 3.92
N LEU A 98 1.11 -7.85 4.37
CA LEU A 98 2.36 -7.26 4.86
C LEU A 98 2.47 -7.44 6.37
N TYR A 99 3.33 -8.37 6.77
CA TYR A 99 3.73 -8.58 8.15
C TYR A 99 4.94 -7.72 8.48
N LYS A 100 4.93 -7.09 9.66
CA LYS A 100 6.08 -6.37 10.23
C LYS A 100 6.32 -6.84 11.65
N ASN A 101 7.59 -7.09 11.99
CA ASN A 101 8.04 -7.29 13.37
C ASN A 101 9.06 -6.20 13.70
N VAL A 102 8.69 -5.29 14.59
CA VAL A 102 9.54 -4.14 14.94
C VAL A 102 10.73 -4.54 15.82
N SER A 103 10.61 -5.62 16.61
CA SER A 103 11.71 -6.13 17.44
C SER A 103 12.79 -6.80 16.59
N ASP A 104 12.39 -7.63 15.64
CA ASP A 104 13.31 -8.33 14.72
C ASP A 104 13.73 -7.46 13.54
N LYS A 105 13.13 -6.28 13.39
CA LYS A 105 13.34 -5.34 12.28
C LYS A 105 13.13 -5.99 10.91
N VAL A 106 12.13 -6.87 10.79
CA VAL A 106 11.84 -7.61 9.56
C VAL A 106 10.45 -7.28 9.02
N THR A 107 10.34 -7.22 7.70
CA THR A 107 9.09 -7.19 6.94
C THR A 107 8.97 -8.44 6.08
N VAL A 108 7.75 -8.96 5.95
CA VAL A 108 7.42 -10.05 5.02
C VAL A 108 6.11 -9.72 4.33
N ASN A 109 6.15 -9.53 3.02
CA ASN A 109 4.96 -9.31 2.21
C ASN A 109 4.64 -10.56 1.39
N GLU A 110 3.52 -11.22 1.70
CA GLU A 110 2.95 -12.28 0.87
C GLU A 110 2.13 -11.63 -0.24
N THR A 111 2.62 -11.69 -1.46
CA THR A 111 1.95 -11.14 -2.64
C THR A 111 1.76 -12.19 -3.71
N GLU A 112 0.74 -12.02 -4.56
CA GLU A 112 0.50 -12.85 -5.73
C GLU A 112 0.84 -12.07 -7.00
N PHE A 113 1.60 -12.69 -7.88
CA PHE A 113 1.91 -12.13 -9.17
C PHE A 113 1.86 -13.22 -10.26
N MET A 114 1.03 -13.03 -11.27
CA MET A 114 0.80 -13.98 -12.37
C MET A 114 0.46 -15.40 -11.88
N GLY A 115 -0.42 -15.53 -10.88
CA GLY A 115 -0.88 -16.80 -10.32
C GLY A 115 0.16 -17.51 -9.44
N ARG A 116 1.26 -16.85 -9.09
CA ARG A 116 2.30 -17.40 -8.20
C ARG A 116 2.43 -16.53 -6.95
N PHE A 117 2.60 -17.19 -5.81
CA PHE A 117 2.84 -16.51 -4.54
C PHE A 117 4.33 -16.26 -4.31
N PHE A 118 4.64 -15.06 -3.82
CA PHE A 118 5.98 -14.62 -3.44
C PHE A 118 5.98 -14.11 -2.01
N LEU A 119 7.09 -14.32 -1.32
CA LEU A 119 7.39 -13.77 0.00
C LEU A 119 8.53 -12.78 -0.15
N LEU A 120 8.18 -11.49 -0.19
CA LEU A 120 9.17 -10.41 -0.22
C LEU A 120 9.64 -10.18 1.21
N THR A 121 10.89 -10.53 1.49
CA THR A 121 11.46 -10.43 2.83
C THR A 121 12.57 -9.40 2.83
N ASP A 122 12.40 -8.37 3.66
CA ASP A 122 13.35 -7.27 3.82
C ASP A 122 13.48 -6.84 5.28
N SER A 123 14.48 -6.03 5.58
CA SER A 123 14.53 -5.29 6.82
C SER A 123 13.51 -4.15 6.83
N ILE A 124 13.02 -3.76 8.01
CA ILE A 124 12.20 -2.55 8.14
C ILE A 124 13.03 -1.36 7.67
N SER A 125 12.47 -0.61 6.72
CA SER A 125 13.10 0.60 6.20
C SER A 125 13.27 1.65 7.30
N ASP A 126 14.48 2.16 7.46
CA ASP A 126 14.77 3.29 8.35
C ASP A 126 14.37 4.61 7.66
N GLN A 127 13.11 4.96 7.83
CA GLN A 127 12.57 6.21 7.33
C GLN A 127 13.05 7.36 8.22
N LYS A 128 13.90 8.23 7.68
CA LYS A 128 14.51 9.34 8.43
C LYS A 128 13.49 10.46 8.68
N TRP A 129 12.55 10.19 9.57
CA TRP A 129 11.52 11.14 9.95
C TRP A 129 12.07 12.39 10.62
N LYS A 130 11.57 13.56 10.22
CA LYS A 130 11.79 14.86 10.85
C LYS A 130 10.48 15.30 11.50
N MET A 131 10.50 15.55 12.80
CA MET A 131 9.36 16.08 13.54
C MET A 131 9.21 17.57 13.23
N THR A 132 7.99 18.01 12.89
CA THR A 132 7.74 19.42 12.54
C THR A 132 7.21 20.24 13.73
N GLY A 133 6.77 19.60 14.81
CA GLY A 133 6.12 20.25 15.94
C GLY A 133 4.63 20.57 15.74
N GLU A 134 4.10 20.36 14.53
CA GLU A 134 2.69 20.55 14.24
C GLU A 134 1.83 19.43 14.84
N THR A 135 0.63 19.79 15.30
CA THR A 135 -0.34 18.85 15.88
C THR A 135 -1.72 19.04 15.26
N LYS A 136 -2.47 17.94 15.15
CA LYS A 136 -3.90 17.96 14.82
C LYS A 136 -4.64 16.81 15.53
N LYS A 137 -5.97 16.87 15.55
CA LYS A 137 -6.79 15.75 16.01
C LYS A 137 -7.26 14.90 14.84
N ILE A 138 -7.11 13.57 14.97
CA ILE A 138 -7.73 12.59 14.09
C ILE A 138 -8.64 11.71 14.96
N GLY A 139 -9.94 11.87 14.79
CA GLY A 139 -10.93 11.33 15.74
C GLY A 139 -10.67 11.85 17.15
N LYS A 140 -10.49 10.95 18.11
CA LYS A 140 -10.20 11.30 19.51
C LYS A 140 -8.70 11.49 19.83
N TYR A 141 -7.81 11.10 18.90
CA TYR A 141 -6.37 11.06 19.14
C TYR A 141 -5.70 12.38 18.77
N THR A 142 -4.75 12.82 19.59
CA THR A 142 -3.85 13.91 19.26
C THR A 142 -2.70 13.36 18.43
N CYS A 143 -2.52 13.89 17.23
CA CYS A 143 -1.50 13.44 16.29
C CYS A 143 -0.45 14.50 16.08
N TYR A 144 0.79 14.04 15.89
CA TYR A 144 1.97 14.85 15.60
C TYR A 144 2.41 14.60 14.18
N LYS A 145 2.88 15.66 13.52
CA LYS A 145 3.35 15.60 12.13
C LYS A 145 4.83 15.25 12.08
N ALA A 146 5.15 14.32 11.20
CA ALA A 146 6.52 14.02 10.81
C ALA A 146 6.62 13.98 9.29
N THR A 147 7.77 14.36 8.75
CA THR A 147 8.02 14.34 7.29
C THR A 147 9.36 13.70 6.98
N TYR A 148 9.50 13.14 5.78
CA TYR A 148 10.79 12.81 5.19
C TYR A 148 10.72 12.93 3.67
N GLU A 149 11.88 13.13 3.05
CA GLU A 149 11.99 13.19 1.60
C GLU A 149 12.45 11.83 1.04
N LYS A 150 11.85 11.41 -0.06
CA LYS A 150 12.31 10.26 -0.85
C LYS A 150 12.42 10.64 -2.32
N GLU A 151 13.27 9.91 -3.05
CA GLU A 151 13.35 10.02 -4.50
C GLU A 151 12.42 8.98 -5.15
N VAL A 152 11.60 9.43 -6.08
CA VAL A 152 10.72 8.58 -6.87
C VAL A 152 11.07 8.74 -8.35
N LYS A 153 11.02 7.64 -9.09
CA LYS A 153 11.15 7.69 -10.55
C LYS A 153 9.87 8.27 -11.14
N GLU A 154 9.99 9.25 -12.01
CA GLU A 154 8.84 9.75 -12.76
C GLU A 154 8.28 8.63 -13.64
N GLN A 155 7.10 8.17 -13.31
CA GLN A 155 6.34 7.27 -14.17
C GLN A 155 5.29 8.11 -14.89
N VAL A 156 5.51 8.35 -16.18
CA VAL A 156 4.49 8.98 -17.01
C VAL A 156 3.46 7.93 -17.37
N PHE A 157 2.36 7.92 -16.64
CA PHE A 157 1.20 7.12 -16.98
C PHE A 157 0.42 7.84 -18.09
N SER A 158 0.69 7.49 -19.36
CA SER A 158 -0.02 8.04 -20.49
C SER A 158 -1.04 7.04 -21.02
N PHE A 159 -2.30 7.19 -20.65
CA PHE A 159 -3.41 6.33 -21.10
C PHE A 159 -3.74 6.47 -22.58
N GLY A 160 -3.21 7.47 -23.26
CA GLY A 160 -3.51 7.77 -24.68
C GLY A 160 -2.42 7.43 -25.68
N SER A 161 -1.24 7.06 -25.24
CA SER A 161 -0.07 6.88 -26.13
C SER A 161 0.06 5.47 -26.73
N TRP A 162 -1.03 4.74 -26.82
CA TRP A 162 -1.03 3.40 -27.43
C TRP A 162 -0.83 3.43 -28.95
N ASN A 163 -0.96 4.59 -29.57
CA ASN A 163 -0.93 4.74 -31.04
C ASN A 163 0.31 5.46 -31.59
N ASN A 164 1.21 5.97 -30.76
CA ASN A 164 2.42 6.66 -31.26
C ASN A 164 3.69 5.91 -30.85
N GLU A 165 4.31 5.25 -31.82
CA GLU A 165 5.54 4.47 -31.73
C GLU A 165 6.79 5.28 -31.32
N GLY A 166 6.68 6.57 -31.04
CA GLY A 166 7.87 7.43 -30.91
C GLY A 166 8.08 8.16 -29.60
N ASN A 167 7.13 8.21 -28.66
CA ASN A 167 7.20 9.23 -27.59
C ASN A 167 7.26 8.70 -26.15
N GLN A 168 7.34 7.37 -25.92
CA GLN A 168 7.34 6.80 -24.58
C GLN A 168 8.74 6.71 -23.92
N THR A 169 9.79 7.04 -24.61
CA THR A 169 11.17 6.86 -24.12
C THR A 169 11.81 8.12 -23.52
N LYS A 170 11.15 9.26 -23.54
CA LYS A 170 11.79 10.53 -23.13
C LYS A 170 11.87 10.80 -21.62
N ASN A 171 11.16 10.03 -20.78
CA ASN A 171 11.19 10.26 -19.32
C ASN A 171 11.64 9.04 -18.50
N VAL A 172 12.23 8.03 -19.12
CA VAL A 172 12.84 6.91 -18.40
C VAL A 172 14.12 7.39 -17.74
N GLY A 173 14.07 7.57 -16.42
CA GLY A 173 15.26 7.87 -15.63
C GLY A 173 15.27 9.20 -14.88
N LYS A 174 14.27 10.08 -15.06
CA LYS A 174 14.15 11.25 -14.22
C LYS A 174 13.63 10.85 -12.85
N THR A 175 14.36 11.20 -11.81
CA THR A 175 13.90 11.13 -10.41
C THR A 175 13.44 12.50 -9.96
N ARG A 176 12.42 12.51 -9.10
CA ARG A 176 12.00 13.71 -8.39
C ARG A 176 11.92 13.44 -6.90
N LYS A 177 12.16 14.47 -6.11
CA LYS A 177 11.98 14.38 -4.67
C LYS A 177 10.51 14.55 -4.32
N VAL A 178 10.04 13.72 -3.42
CA VAL A 178 8.69 13.76 -2.87
C VAL A 178 8.80 13.83 -1.37
N GLU A 179 8.07 14.76 -0.78
CA GLU A 179 7.90 14.81 0.67
C GLU A 179 6.76 13.87 1.07
N VAL A 180 7.08 12.98 1.98
CA VAL A 180 6.09 12.11 2.65
C VAL A 180 5.73 12.74 3.97
N VAL A 181 4.43 12.88 4.22
CA VAL A 181 3.89 13.44 5.46
C VAL A 181 3.16 12.34 6.23
N ALA A 182 3.52 12.16 7.50
CA ALA A 182 2.85 11.26 8.42
C ALA A 182 2.25 12.02 9.60
N TRP A 183 1.07 11.57 10.03
CA TRP A 183 0.47 11.98 11.29
C TRP A 183 0.33 10.74 12.17
N PHE A 184 1.02 10.75 13.31
CA PHE A 184 1.05 9.63 14.22
C PHE A 184 0.60 10.05 15.63
N THR A 185 0.11 9.08 16.42
CA THR A 185 -0.28 9.31 17.80
C THR A 185 0.55 8.46 18.78
N PRO A 186 1.23 9.09 19.76
CA PRO A 186 1.92 8.34 20.81
C PRO A 186 0.96 7.72 21.84
N GLU A 187 -0.32 8.06 21.82
CA GLU A 187 -1.35 7.44 22.66
C GLU A 187 -1.51 5.93 22.37
N ILE A 188 -1.06 5.49 21.18
CA ILE A 188 -0.95 4.08 20.79
C ILE A 188 0.54 3.80 20.52
N PRO A 189 1.32 3.34 21.55
CA PRO A 189 2.77 3.31 21.50
C PRO A 189 3.32 2.10 20.74
N ILE A 190 3.03 2.01 19.44
CA ILE A 190 3.59 1.02 18.54
C ILE A 190 4.20 1.70 17.31
N ALA A 191 5.47 1.40 17.02
CA ALA A 191 6.23 2.01 15.92
C ALA A 191 5.84 1.44 14.54
N THR A 192 4.54 1.38 14.24
CA THR A 192 3.99 0.86 12.97
C THR A 192 2.96 1.80 12.36
N GLY A 193 2.57 1.50 11.13
CA GLY A 193 1.56 2.26 10.38
C GLY A 193 1.08 1.49 9.16
N PRO A 194 0.25 2.11 8.33
CA PRO A 194 -0.25 1.51 7.10
C PRO A 194 0.89 1.26 6.12
N SER A 195 0.69 0.31 5.20
CA SER A 195 1.67 0.01 4.15
C SER A 195 3.08 -0.22 4.72
N TRP A 196 4.11 0.27 4.07
CA TRP A 196 5.52 0.16 4.44
C TRP A 196 5.95 1.17 5.52
N TYR A 197 5.05 2.06 5.97
CA TYR A 197 5.38 3.12 6.91
C TYR A 197 5.45 2.63 8.35
N GLY A 198 6.38 3.21 9.11
CA GLY A 198 6.62 2.89 10.52
C GLY A 198 7.77 3.70 11.10
N GLY A 199 8.29 3.28 12.25
CA GLY A 199 9.46 3.88 12.88
C GLY A 199 9.21 5.17 13.66
N LEU A 200 7.97 5.69 13.68
CA LEU A 200 7.58 6.81 14.55
C LEU A 200 7.20 6.30 15.95
N PRO A 201 7.34 7.11 16.99
CA PRO A 201 7.05 6.70 18.38
C PRO A 201 5.53 6.66 18.66
N GLY A 202 4.78 5.93 17.82
CA GLY A 202 3.34 5.78 17.90
C GLY A 202 2.73 5.30 16.60
N LEU A 203 1.46 4.93 16.65
CA LEU A 203 0.70 4.46 15.49
C LEU A 203 0.49 5.61 14.48
N ILE A 204 0.83 5.37 13.23
CA ILE A 204 0.60 6.33 12.14
C ILE A 204 -0.87 6.21 11.73
N LEU A 205 -1.61 7.33 11.82
CA LEU A 205 -3.02 7.40 11.48
C LEU A 205 -3.28 7.96 10.08
N GLU A 206 -2.35 8.75 9.56
CA GLU A 206 -2.48 9.31 8.21
C GLU A 206 -1.11 9.38 7.53
N ILE A 207 -1.11 9.05 6.26
CA ILE A 207 0.03 9.22 5.35
C ILE A 207 -0.43 9.99 4.13
N SER A 208 0.37 10.96 3.71
CA SER A 208 0.31 11.58 2.39
C SER A 208 1.65 11.36 1.70
N ASP A 209 1.65 10.65 0.60
CA ASP A 209 2.83 10.26 -0.15
C ASP A 209 2.56 10.47 -1.64
N ASP A 210 3.08 11.57 -2.18
CA ASP A 210 2.86 11.96 -3.56
C ASP A 210 1.36 12.05 -3.91
N ASN A 211 0.90 11.14 -4.77
CA ASN A 211 -0.49 11.03 -5.18
C ASN A 211 -1.32 10.09 -4.29
N THR A 212 -0.72 9.49 -3.27
CA THR A 212 -1.37 8.51 -2.40
C THR A 212 -1.67 9.12 -1.04
N SER A 213 -2.92 8.97 -0.60
CA SER A 213 -3.36 9.33 0.76
C SER A 213 -3.91 8.10 1.46
N VAL A 214 -3.47 7.86 2.69
CA VAL A 214 -3.98 6.76 3.53
C VAL A 214 -4.44 7.35 4.86
N LEU A 215 -5.71 7.16 5.20
CA LEU A 215 -6.32 7.71 6.42
C LEU A 215 -6.92 6.60 7.27
N CYS A 216 -6.60 6.61 8.57
CA CYS A 216 -7.24 5.76 9.56
C CYS A 216 -8.68 6.23 9.83
N THR A 217 -9.64 5.35 9.60
CA THR A 217 -11.08 5.65 9.75
C THR A 217 -11.68 5.09 11.04
N LYS A 218 -11.06 4.03 11.61
CA LYS A 218 -11.52 3.38 12.83
C LYS A 218 -10.37 2.70 13.56
N ILE A 219 -10.39 2.75 14.88
CA ILE A 219 -9.46 1.99 15.74
C ILE A 219 -10.27 1.24 16.80
N VAL A 220 -9.95 -0.02 16.98
CA VAL A 220 -10.48 -0.88 18.03
C VAL A 220 -9.31 -1.40 18.86
N MET A 221 -9.20 -0.93 20.09
CA MET A 221 -8.18 -1.41 21.04
C MET A 221 -8.73 -2.60 21.82
N ASN A 222 -7.88 -3.58 22.09
CA ASN A 222 -8.17 -4.78 22.87
C ASN A 222 -9.50 -5.45 22.44
N PRO A 223 -9.65 -5.84 21.15
CA PRO A 223 -10.88 -6.45 20.67
C PRO A 223 -11.13 -7.77 21.40
N THR A 224 -12.40 -8.10 21.63
CA THR A 224 -12.82 -9.34 22.28
C THR A 224 -12.26 -10.57 21.56
N GLU A 225 -12.30 -10.55 20.23
CA GLU A 225 -11.64 -11.54 19.40
C GLU A 225 -10.18 -11.14 19.16
N LYS A 226 -9.27 -11.81 19.83
CA LYS A 226 -7.83 -11.58 19.69
C LYS A 226 -7.36 -11.96 18.29
N SER A 227 -6.69 -11.03 17.62
CA SER A 227 -6.05 -11.29 16.33
C SER A 227 -4.81 -12.18 16.52
N LYS A 228 -4.78 -13.32 15.82
CA LYS A 228 -3.58 -14.14 15.76
C LYS A 228 -2.73 -13.66 14.59
N ILE A 229 -1.83 -12.72 14.87
CA ILE A 229 -0.84 -12.26 13.88
C ILE A 229 0.12 -13.43 13.61
N LYS A 230 0.23 -13.83 12.34
CA LYS A 230 1.12 -14.92 11.93
C LYS A 230 1.95 -14.46 10.75
N ARG A 231 3.27 -14.63 10.87
CA ARG A 231 4.19 -14.40 9.75
C ARG A 231 3.79 -15.24 8.55
N PRO A 232 3.60 -14.66 7.35
CA PRO A 232 3.28 -15.37 6.12
C PRO A 232 4.39 -16.38 5.76
N LYS A 233 3.98 -17.51 5.16
CA LYS A 233 4.89 -18.59 4.78
C LYS A 233 4.62 -19.12 3.36
N LYS A 234 3.58 -18.60 2.68
CA LYS A 234 3.16 -19.10 1.37
C LYS A 234 3.85 -18.32 0.26
N GLY A 235 4.67 -19.00 -0.53
CA GLY A 235 5.28 -18.43 -1.73
C GLY A 235 6.79 -18.65 -1.80
N LYS A 236 7.36 -18.24 -2.95
CA LYS A 236 8.82 -18.23 -3.17
C LYS A 236 9.41 -17.02 -2.47
N VAL A 237 10.43 -17.23 -1.64
CA VAL A 237 11.18 -16.13 -1.00
C VAL A 237 12.01 -15.43 -2.07
N ILE A 238 11.92 -14.10 -2.12
CA ILE A 238 12.64 -13.24 -3.05
C ILE A 238 12.87 -11.86 -2.39
N ALA A 239 13.96 -11.18 -2.69
CA ALA A 239 14.16 -9.80 -2.27
C ALA A 239 13.21 -8.87 -3.05
N THR A 240 12.76 -7.77 -2.42
CA THR A 240 11.86 -6.82 -3.08
C THR A 240 12.48 -6.22 -4.35
N SER A 241 13.79 -5.95 -4.35
CA SER A 241 14.53 -5.49 -5.54
C SER A 241 14.39 -6.46 -6.72
N ASP A 242 14.62 -7.74 -6.48
CA ASP A 242 14.60 -8.78 -7.52
C ASP A 242 13.15 -9.02 -8.02
N PHE A 243 12.18 -8.90 -7.11
CA PHE A 243 10.76 -8.99 -7.48
C PHE A 243 10.34 -7.83 -8.40
N LEU A 244 10.80 -6.61 -8.14
CA LEU A 244 10.54 -5.45 -9.00
C LEU A 244 11.15 -5.63 -10.39
N VAL A 245 12.37 -6.18 -10.48
CA VAL A 245 12.99 -6.53 -11.76
C VAL A 245 12.12 -7.57 -12.51
N LEU A 246 11.72 -8.64 -11.83
CA LEU A 246 10.83 -9.66 -12.39
C LEU A 246 9.51 -9.06 -12.92
N GLN A 247 8.91 -8.14 -12.17
CA GLN A 247 7.68 -7.46 -12.61
C GLN A 247 7.92 -6.64 -13.88
N ASP A 248 9.02 -5.90 -13.95
CA ASP A 248 9.37 -5.09 -15.11
C ASP A 248 9.64 -5.95 -16.36
N GLU A 249 10.37 -7.05 -16.21
CA GLU A 249 10.60 -8.01 -17.31
C GLU A 249 9.28 -8.57 -17.84
N LYS A 250 8.40 -9.02 -16.96
CA LYS A 250 7.11 -9.58 -17.37
C LYS A 250 6.17 -8.54 -18.00
N ARG A 251 6.27 -7.29 -17.58
CA ARG A 251 5.54 -6.18 -18.20
C ARG A 251 6.03 -5.91 -19.62
N ILE A 252 7.33 -5.95 -19.84
CA ILE A 252 7.93 -5.79 -21.17
C ILE A 252 7.52 -6.94 -22.09
N GLU A 253 7.63 -8.19 -21.63
CA GLU A 253 7.21 -9.39 -22.38
C GLU A 253 5.72 -9.30 -22.79
N ALA A 254 4.84 -8.92 -21.84
CA ALA A 254 3.41 -8.79 -22.12
C ALA A 254 3.13 -7.72 -23.19
N ARG A 255 3.86 -6.59 -23.16
CA ARG A 255 3.77 -5.54 -24.16
C ARG A 255 4.21 -6.04 -25.55
N GLU A 256 5.32 -6.75 -25.62
CA GLU A 256 5.83 -7.30 -26.88
C GLU A 256 4.85 -8.30 -27.50
N MET A 257 4.29 -9.22 -26.69
CA MET A 257 3.28 -10.18 -27.15
C MET A 257 2.04 -9.46 -27.69
N TRP A 258 1.55 -8.41 -27.00
CA TRP A 258 0.45 -7.60 -27.46
C TRP A 258 0.72 -6.93 -28.79
N ASN A 259 1.91 -6.34 -28.98
CA ASN A 259 2.30 -5.68 -30.22
C ASN A 259 2.41 -6.67 -31.39
N LYS A 260 2.93 -7.88 -31.15
CA LYS A 260 2.97 -8.95 -32.16
C LYS A 260 1.59 -9.41 -32.58
N SER A 261 0.66 -9.58 -31.61
CA SER A 261 -0.72 -9.96 -31.91
C SER A 261 -1.44 -8.93 -32.78
N ARG A 262 -1.26 -7.64 -32.54
CA ARG A 262 -1.85 -6.56 -33.35
C ARG A 262 -1.29 -6.54 -34.78
N ARG A 263 0.01 -6.73 -34.95
CA ARG A 263 0.64 -6.77 -36.30
C ARG A 263 0.17 -7.99 -37.10
N GLY A 264 -0.02 -9.15 -36.47
CA GLY A 264 -0.55 -10.36 -37.13
C GLY A 264 -2.02 -10.26 -37.56
N SER A 265 -2.83 -9.46 -36.84
CA SER A 265 -4.25 -9.24 -37.21
C SER A 265 -4.40 -8.33 -38.44
N SER A 266 -3.50 -7.36 -38.63
CA SER A 266 -3.56 -6.44 -39.78
C SER A 266 -3.10 -7.06 -41.10
N SER A 267 -2.34 -8.16 -41.06
CA SER A 267 -1.89 -8.88 -42.27
C SER A 267 -2.89 -9.90 -42.83
N ARG A 268 -3.97 -10.22 -42.11
CA ARG A 268 -5.04 -11.14 -42.54
C ARG A 268 -6.21 -10.45 -43.25
N LEU A 269 -6.17 -9.13 -43.35
CA LEU A 269 -7.22 -8.30 -44.00
C LEU A 269 -6.76 -7.69 -45.33
N ARG A 270 -5.71 -8.27 -45.96
CA ARG A 270 -5.31 -7.95 -47.33
C ARG A 270 -5.46 -9.16 -48.23
#